data_4fcfcc8e480ae9270e49788f37a5c13c
#
_entry.id   4fcfcc8e480ae9270e49788f37a5c13c
#
_cell.length_a   1.000
_cell.length_b   1.000
_cell.length_c   1.000
_cell.angle_alpha   90.00
_cell.angle_beta   90.00
_cell.angle_gamma   90.00
#
_symmetry.space_group_name_H-M   'P 1'
#
loop_
_entity.id
_entity.type
_entity.pdbx_description
1 polymer ?
#
loop_
_entity_poly.entity_id
_entity_poly.type
_entity_poly.pdbx_seq_one_letter_code
_entity_poly.pdbx_strand_id
1 'polypeptide(L)'
;MGYGYAIWILLTEPDILNLVEENNANIYYPHVTIRCNLTYSDAIKLYKDIIDFNSVLFVDTHSGYEIFDFKYNDEDENAASGVFVDVESWEHLQKISKRYKGSDVITPHITLAYRDDIDELPLHIELNKRRISGKVVIANTTSNYPEKWTLLT
;
A
#
# COMPACT_ATOMS: atom_id res chain seq x y z
N MET A 1 16.43 -4.65 -2.98
CA MET A 1 16.28 -3.67 -1.88
C MET A 1 14.81 -3.42 -1.60
N GLY A 2 14.46 -3.26 -0.35
CA GLY A 2 13.09 -2.95 0.04
C GLY A 2 12.76 -1.47 -0.12
N TYR A 3 11.63 -1.07 0.43
CA TYR A 3 11.08 0.27 0.32
C TYR A 3 11.30 1.12 1.57
N GLY A 4 12.28 0.77 2.42
CA GLY A 4 12.55 1.46 3.68
C GLY A 4 11.37 1.36 4.65
N TYR A 5 11.09 2.45 5.36
CA TYR A 5 9.87 2.57 6.14
C TYR A 5 8.81 3.31 5.32
N ALA A 6 7.56 2.97 5.54
CA ALA A 6 6.46 3.53 4.78
C ALA A 6 5.32 3.97 5.70
N ILE A 7 4.53 4.90 5.23
CA ILE A 7 3.26 5.27 5.84
C ILE A 7 2.15 4.68 4.99
N TRP A 8 1.29 3.89 5.61
CA TRP A 8 0.18 3.21 4.97
C TRP A 8 -1.16 3.65 5.54
N ILE A 9 -2.18 3.57 4.69
CA ILE A 9 -3.57 3.48 5.12
C ILE A 9 -3.88 1.99 5.19
N LEU A 10 -3.98 1.45 6.39
CA LEU A 10 -4.27 0.03 6.60
C LEU A 10 -5.76 -0.22 6.43
N LEU A 11 -6.09 -1.20 5.59
CA LEU A 11 -7.46 -1.56 5.28
C LEU A 11 -7.80 -2.88 5.96
N THR A 12 -8.79 -2.86 6.83
CA THR A 12 -9.18 -4.04 7.63
C THR A 12 -10.57 -4.56 7.28
N GLU A 13 -11.13 -4.07 6.18
CA GLU A 13 -12.45 -4.50 5.77
C GLU A 13 -12.44 -5.99 5.36
N PRO A 14 -13.39 -6.81 5.87
CA PRO A 14 -13.34 -8.26 5.66
C PRO A 14 -13.32 -8.70 4.21
N ASP A 15 -14.04 -8.02 3.33
CA ASP A 15 -14.08 -8.37 1.90
C ASP A 15 -12.72 -8.20 1.24
N ILE A 16 -11.97 -7.16 1.61
CA ILE A 16 -10.65 -6.91 1.07
C ILE A 16 -9.65 -7.91 1.63
N LEU A 17 -9.73 -8.19 2.92
CA LEU A 17 -8.90 -9.22 3.56
C LEU A 17 -9.11 -10.58 2.89
N ASN A 18 -10.34 -10.93 2.61
CA ASN A 18 -10.67 -12.20 1.93
C ASN A 18 -10.10 -12.24 0.51
N LEU A 19 -10.19 -11.16 -0.25
CA LEU A 19 -9.61 -11.09 -1.58
C LEU A 19 -8.09 -11.28 -1.55
N VAL A 20 -7.42 -10.67 -0.59
CA VAL A 20 -5.97 -10.83 -0.43
C VAL A 20 -5.63 -12.28 -0.08
N GLU A 21 -6.34 -12.89 0.86
CA GLU A 21 -6.13 -14.30 1.24
C GLU A 21 -6.36 -15.26 0.08
N GLU A 22 -7.42 -15.05 -0.70
CA GLU A 22 -7.74 -15.89 -1.86
C GLU A 22 -6.69 -15.83 -2.97
N ASN A 23 -6.00 -14.72 -3.11
CA ASN A 23 -5.10 -14.45 -4.23
C ASN A 23 -3.61 -14.46 -3.86
N ASN A 24 -3.28 -14.58 -2.57
CA ASN A 24 -1.89 -14.62 -2.11
C ASN A 24 -1.67 -15.80 -1.18
N ALA A 25 -0.67 -16.60 -1.46
CA ALA A 25 -0.23 -17.65 -0.56
C ALA A 25 0.45 -17.08 0.70
N ASN A 26 1.02 -15.88 0.59
CA ASN A 26 1.73 -15.22 1.66
C ASN A 26 0.88 -14.09 2.23
N ILE A 27 0.82 -14.03 3.55
CA ILE A 27 0.01 -13.04 4.26
C ILE A 27 0.74 -11.71 4.27
N TYR A 28 0.08 -10.66 3.82
CA TYR A 28 0.48 -9.29 4.05
C TYR A 28 -0.78 -8.45 4.27
N TYR A 29 -0.60 -7.23 4.75
CA TYR A 29 -1.73 -6.37 5.11
C TYR A 29 -2.16 -5.53 3.90
N PRO A 30 -3.43 -5.60 3.46
CA PRO A 30 -3.92 -4.73 2.39
C PRO A 30 -3.86 -3.27 2.83
N HIS A 31 -3.34 -2.44 1.96
CA HIS A 31 -3.05 -1.04 2.30
C HIS A 31 -2.97 -0.15 1.07
N VAL A 32 -3.05 1.15 1.32
CA VAL A 32 -2.67 2.19 0.36
C VAL A 32 -1.39 2.85 0.89
N THR A 33 -0.35 2.90 0.10
CA THR A 33 0.89 3.59 0.49
C THR A 33 0.74 5.09 0.27
N ILE A 34 1.02 5.87 1.32
CA ILE A 34 1.07 7.33 1.24
C ILE A 34 2.47 7.80 0.85
N ARG A 35 3.50 7.22 1.46
CA ARG A 35 4.90 7.51 1.17
C ARG A 35 5.77 6.34 1.59
N CYS A 36 6.84 6.10 0.88
CA CYS A 36 7.79 5.02 1.19
C CYS A 36 9.25 5.52 1.11
N ASN A 37 10.17 4.60 1.33
CA ASN A 37 11.62 4.89 1.37
C ASN A 37 12.01 5.94 2.40
N LEU A 38 11.30 5.95 3.54
CA LEU A 38 11.58 6.82 4.67
C LEU A 38 12.61 6.18 5.59
N THR A 39 13.38 7.01 6.29
CA THR A 39 14.13 6.54 7.47
C THR A 39 13.14 6.26 8.61
N TYR A 40 13.55 5.48 9.59
CA TYR A 40 12.73 5.21 10.78
C TYR A 40 12.31 6.51 11.49
N SER A 41 13.27 7.42 11.68
CA SER A 41 13.01 8.70 12.33
C SER A 41 12.00 9.55 11.57
N ASP A 42 12.15 9.65 10.24
CA ASP A 42 11.25 10.44 9.40
C ASP A 42 9.86 9.80 9.32
N ALA A 43 9.79 8.47 9.32
CA ALA A 43 8.50 7.77 9.32
C ALA A 43 7.70 8.09 10.59
N ILE A 44 8.35 8.11 11.75
CA ILE A 44 7.68 8.49 13.02
C ILE A 44 7.17 9.93 12.96
N LYS A 45 7.99 10.85 12.49
CA LYS A 45 7.61 12.28 12.39
C LYS A 45 6.46 12.47 11.42
N LEU A 46 6.54 11.85 10.24
CA LEU A 46 5.48 11.94 9.24
C LEU A 46 4.18 11.30 9.75
N TYR A 47 4.27 10.17 10.40
CA TYR A 47 3.11 9.52 11.01
C TYR A 47 2.39 10.48 11.97
N LYS A 48 3.13 11.13 12.86
CA LYS A 48 2.56 12.11 13.79
C LYS A 48 1.91 13.29 13.09
N ASP A 49 2.55 13.82 12.06
CA ASP A 49 2.00 14.93 11.28
C ASP A 49 0.69 14.55 10.60
N ILE A 50 0.61 13.34 10.07
CA ILE A 50 -0.60 12.85 9.40
C ILE A 50 -1.72 12.59 10.40
N ILE A 51 -1.48 11.92 11.51
CA ILE A 51 -2.53 11.65 12.50
C ILE A 51 -3.02 12.90 13.21
N ASP A 52 -2.20 13.94 13.32
CA ASP A 52 -2.63 15.26 13.81
C ASP A 52 -3.63 15.90 12.83
N PHE A 53 -3.47 15.64 11.55
CA PHE A 53 -4.44 16.06 10.54
C PHE A 53 -5.69 15.16 10.56
N ASN A 54 -5.51 13.84 10.43
CA ASN A 54 -6.60 12.86 10.52
C ASN A 54 -6.05 11.45 10.70
N SER A 55 -6.50 10.74 11.72
CA SER A 55 -6.04 9.37 12.02
C SER A 55 -6.79 8.30 11.24
N VAL A 56 -7.97 8.62 10.70
CA VAL A 56 -8.78 7.73 9.87
C VAL A 56 -9.00 8.40 8.53
N LEU A 57 -8.64 7.72 7.46
CA LEU A 57 -8.75 8.24 6.11
C LEU A 57 -9.73 7.39 5.29
N PHE A 58 -10.48 8.05 4.42
CA PHE A 58 -11.41 7.39 3.53
C PHE A 58 -10.78 7.17 2.16
N VAL A 59 -11.04 5.99 1.62
CA VAL A 59 -10.52 5.52 0.33
C VAL A 59 -11.71 5.11 -0.52
N ASP A 60 -11.80 5.66 -1.73
CA ASP A 60 -12.80 5.30 -2.70
C ASP A 60 -12.17 4.38 -3.75
N THR A 61 -12.61 3.13 -3.80
CA THR A 61 -12.05 2.14 -4.72
C THR A 61 -12.62 2.31 -6.12
N HIS A 62 -11.77 2.08 -7.13
CA HIS A 62 -12.21 1.96 -8.51
C HIS A 62 -12.66 0.52 -8.78
N SER A 63 -13.47 0.33 -9.81
CA SER A 63 -13.89 -0.99 -10.26
C SER A 63 -12.78 -1.65 -11.09
N GLY A 64 -12.76 -2.99 -11.10
CA GLY A 64 -11.81 -3.76 -11.90
C GLY A 64 -10.45 -3.92 -11.24
N TYR A 65 -9.44 -4.26 -12.02
CA TYR A 65 -8.08 -4.39 -11.55
C TYR A 65 -7.08 -3.88 -12.57
N GLU A 66 -5.88 -3.57 -12.07
CA GLU A 66 -4.74 -3.18 -12.89
C GLU A 66 -3.55 -4.08 -12.58
N ILE A 67 -2.65 -4.21 -13.54
CA ILE A 67 -1.39 -4.93 -13.36
C ILE A 67 -0.29 -3.90 -13.19
N PHE A 68 0.51 -4.07 -12.13
CA PHE A 68 1.62 -3.17 -11.80
C PHE A 68 2.94 -3.91 -11.97
N ASP A 69 3.95 -3.21 -12.45
CA ASP A 69 5.32 -3.71 -12.38
C ASP A 69 5.80 -3.63 -10.93
N PHE A 70 6.37 -4.73 -10.46
CA PHE A 70 6.87 -4.83 -9.10
C PHE A 70 8.16 -5.64 -9.09
N LYS A 71 9.18 -5.18 -8.37
CA LYS A 71 10.46 -5.89 -8.27
C LYS A 71 10.79 -6.22 -6.82
N TYR A 72 10.99 -7.50 -6.54
CA TYR A 72 11.52 -7.95 -5.24
C TYR A 72 13.00 -7.63 -5.11
N ASN A 73 13.74 -7.75 -6.22
CA ASN A 73 15.17 -7.49 -6.30
C ASN A 73 15.52 -6.96 -7.70
N ASP A 74 16.79 -6.62 -7.91
CA ASP A 74 17.24 -6.01 -9.15
C ASP A 74 17.34 -7.01 -10.33
N GLU A 75 17.29 -8.31 -10.06
CA GLU A 75 17.51 -9.36 -11.05
C GLU A 75 16.18 -9.94 -11.60
N ASP A 76 15.14 -10.00 -10.77
CA ASP A 76 13.88 -10.65 -11.12
C ASP A 76 12.80 -9.63 -11.46
N GLU A 77 12.06 -9.90 -12.53
CA GLU A 77 10.83 -9.18 -12.82
C GLU A 77 9.67 -9.88 -12.11
N ASN A 78 8.95 -9.11 -11.35
CA ASN A 78 7.79 -9.57 -10.59
C ASN A 78 6.59 -8.69 -10.95
N ALA A 79 5.42 -9.20 -10.69
CA ALA A 79 4.19 -8.49 -11.01
C ALA A 79 3.27 -8.44 -9.80
N ALA A 80 2.48 -7.40 -9.74
CA ALA A 80 1.42 -7.24 -8.77
C ALA A 80 0.14 -6.83 -9.49
N SER A 81 -0.98 -7.23 -8.95
CA SER A 81 -2.28 -6.76 -9.43
C SER A 81 -3.08 -6.15 -8.29
N GLY A 82 -3.90 -5.19 -8.63
CA GLY A 82 -4.71 -4.50 -7.64
C GLY A 82 -5.67 -3.52 -8.29
N VAL A 83 -6.13 -2.57 -7.53
CA VAL A 83 -7.06 -1.55 -8.00
C VAL A 83 -6.55 -0.16 -7.66
N PHE A 84 -6.78 0.78 -8.54
CA PHE A 84 -6.56 2.19 -8.24
C PHE A 84 -7.65 2.69 -7.28
N VAL A 85 -7.31 3.69 -6.51
CA VAL A 85 -8.22 4.28 -5.54
C VAL A 85 -8.08 5.80 -5.56
N ASP A 86 -9.11 6.49 -5.07
CA ASP A 86 -9.03 7.89 -4.70
C ASP A 86 -8.98 7.98 -3.18
N VAL A 87 -8.07 8.76 -2.66
CA VAL A 87 -7.92 8.97 -1.22
C VAL A 87 -8.38 10.38 -0.88
N GLU A 88 -9.30 10.51 0.07
CA GLU A 88 -9.75 11.80 0.55
C GLU A 88 -8.55 12.60 1.09
N SER A 89 -8.46 13.86 0.69
CA SER A 89 -7.38 14.77 1.07
C SER A 89 -5.99 14.35 0.56
N TRP A 90 -5.91 13.60 -0.54
CA TRP A 90 -4.64 13.08 -1.07
C TRP A 90 -3.60 14.19 -1.31
N GLU A 91 -4.01 15.31 -1.92
CA GLU A 91 -3.09 16.43 -2.16
C GLU A 91 -2.49 16.98 -0.87
N HIS A 92 -3.31 17.10 0.16
CA HIS A 92 -2.86 17.59 1.47
C HIS A 92 -1.90 16.60 2.12
N LEU A 93 -2.21 15.30 2.06
CA LEU A 93 -1.34 14.24 2.55
C LEU A 93 0.02 14.26 1.85
N GLN A 94 0.03 14.49 0.53
CA GLN A 94 1.28 14.58 -0.22
C GLN A 94 2.09 15.83 0.15
N LYS A 95 1.44 16.96 0.42
CA LYS A 95 2.12 18.17 0.92
C LYS A 95 2.80 17.92 2.28
N ILE A 96 2.12 17.26 3.18
CA ILE A 96 2.71 16.88 4.48
C ILE A 96 3.89 15.94 4.26
N SER A 97 3.72 14.93 3.40
CA SER A 97 4.72 13.91 3.12
C SER A 97 6.01 14.48 2.53
N LYS A 98 5.91 15.51 1.72
CA LYS A 98 7.08 16.14 1.07
C LYS A 98 8.01 16.89 2.03
N ARG A 99 7.62 17.04 3.29
CA ARG A 99 8.51 17.60 4.34
C ARG A 99 9.69 16.67 4.65
N TYR A 100 9.58 15.40 4.27
CA TYR A 100 10.56 14.35 4.58
C TYR A 100 11.09 13.72 3.30
N LYS A 101 12.35 13.30 3.33
CA LYS A 101 12.94 12.54 2.21
C LYS A 101 12.23 11.18 2.11
N GLY A 102 11.94 10.79 0.91
CA GLY A 102 11.28 9.53 0.61
C GLY A 102 10.82 9.52 -0.83
N SER A 103 10.01 8.54 -1.19
CA SER A 103 9.48 8.41 -2.54
C SER A 103 7.99 8.73 -2.55
N ASP A 104 7.59 9.57 -3.51
CA ASP A 104 6.19 9.89 -3.73
C ASP A 104 5.45 8.69 -4.32
N VAL A 105 4.18 8.59 -3.99
CA VAL A 105 3.25 7.68 -4.66
C VAL A 105 2.38 8.54 -5.59
N ILE A 106 2.57 8.36 -6.89
CA ILE A 106 1.87 9.19 -7.88
C ILE A 106 0.41 8.80 -7.98
N THR A 107 0.13 7.50 -8.10
CA THR A 107 -1.23 6.97 -8.21
C THR A 107 -1.51 6.03 -7.05
N PRO A 108 -2.40 6.40 -6.12
CA PRO A 108 -2.70 5.53 -4.99
C PRO A 108 -3.43 4.27 -5.46
N HIS A 109 -3.08 3.14 -4.85
CA HIS A 109 -3.64 1.85 -5.22
C HIS A 109 -3.60 0.87 -4.05
N ILE A 110 -4.42 -0.17 -4.14
CA ILE A 110 -4.40 -1.33 -3.24
C ILE A 110 -3.88 -2.50 -4.06
N THR A 111 -2.78 -3.11 -3.62
CA THR A 111 -2.29 -4.35 -4.23
C THR A 111 -3.02 -5.54 -3.63
N LEU A 112 -3.60 -6.37 -4.47
CA LEU A 112 -4.38 -7.54 -4.06
C LEU A 112 -3.63 -8.86 -4.27
N ALA A 113 -2.61 -8.87 -5.12
CA ALA A 113 -1.78 -10.06 -5.35
C ALA A 113 -0.37 -9.66 -5.75
N TYR A 114 0.60 -10.42 -5.23
CA TYR A 114 2.01 -10.38 -5.66
C TYR A 114 2.39 -11.74 -6.22
N ARG A 115 3.06 -11.78 -7.36
CA ARG A 115 3.55 -13.01 -8.00
C ARG A 115 4.94 -12.80 -8.56
N ASP A 116 5.70 -13.88 -8.67
CA ASP A 116 7.04 -13.87 -9.26
C ASP A 116 6.97 -13.77 -10.79
N ASP A 117 5.86 -14.13 -11.39
CA ASP A 117 5.62 -14.07 -12.82
C ASP A 117 4.25 -13.46 -13.11
N ILE A 118 4.19 -12.61 -14.11
CA ILE A 118 2.93 -11.99 -14.55
C ILE A 118 1.89 -13.03 -14.94
N ASP A 119 2.30 -14.15 -15.49
CA ASP A 119 1.39 -15.23 -15.89
C ASP A 119 0.73 -15.95 -14.70
N GLU A 120 1.28 -15.80 -13.51
CA GLU A 120 0.72 -16.34 -12.27
C GLU A 120 -0.32 -15.42 -11.62
N LEU A 121 -0.49 -14.20 -12.14
CA LEU A 121 -1.46 -13.28 -11.59
C LEU A 121 -2.89 -13.77 -11.85
N PRO A 122 -3.77 -13.72 -10.84
CA PRO A 122 -5.18 -14.05 -11.04
C PRO A 122 -5.82 -13.13 -12.07
N LEU A 123 -6.58 -13.71 -13.02
CA LEU A 123 -7.26 -12.96 -14.08
C LEU A 123 -8.59 -12.33 -13.63
N HIS A 124 -9.07 -12.66 -12.44
CA HIS A 124 -10.41 -12.33 -11.99
C HIS A 124 -10.46 -11.65 -10.62
N ILE A 125 -9.47 -10.82 -10.30
CA ILE A 125 -9.58 -9.99 -9.11
C ILE A 125 -10.46 -8.80 -9.47
N GLU A 126 -11.64 -8.76 -8.90
CA GLU A 126 -12.54 -7.64 -9.07
C GLU A 126 -12.91 -7.05 -7.71
N LEU A 127 -12.92 -5.75 -7.63
CA LEU A 127 -13.42 -5.00 -6.50
C LEU A 127 -14.47 -4.02 -7.01
N ASN A 128 -15.62 -4.01 -6.37
CA ASN A 128 -16.67 -3.06 -6.69
C ASN A 128 -16.30 -1.67 -6.17
N LYS A 129 -16.68 -0.66 -6.94
CA LYS A 129 -16.48 0.73 -6.51
C LYS A 129 -17.23 0.99 -5.19
N ARG A 130 -16.49 1.39 -4.16
CA ARG A 130 -17.06 1.70 -2.84
C ARG A 130 -16.11 2.54 -2.00
N ARG A 131 -16.64 3.10 -0.91
CA ARG A 131 -15.88 3.87 0.05
C ARG A 131 -15.51 3.02 1.27
N ILE A 132 -14.26 3.07 1.66
CA ILE A 132 -13.71 2.31 2.78
C ILE A 132 -12.96 3.26 3.69
N SER A 133 -13.02 3.02 5.01
CA SER A 133 -12.15 3.73 5.96
C SER A 133 -10.91 2.90 6.24
N GLY A 134 -9.80 3.59 6.45
CA GLY A 134 -8.53 2.96 6.79
C GLY A 134 -7.82 3.72 7.90
N LYS A 135 -6.96 3.00 8.62
CA LYS A 135 -6.17 3.53 9.73
C LYS A 135 -4.76 3.82 9.25
N VAL A 136 -4.23 4.99 9.62
CA VAL A 136 -2.83 5.34 9.32
C VAL A 136 -1.90 4.54 10.21
N VAL A 137 -0.90 3.90 9.61
CA VAL A 137 0.11 3.09 10.32
C VAL A 137 1.49 3.31 9.73
N ILE A 138 2.52 2.99 10.53
CA ILE A 138 3.90 2.88 10.03
C ILE A 138 4.16 1.43 9.69
N ALA A 139 4.73 1.18 8.53
CA ALA A 139 5.14 -0.15 8.09
C ALA A 139 6.64 -0.25 7.91
N ASN A 140 7.21 -1.36 8.31
CA ASN A 140 8.59 -1.71 8.00
C ASN A 140 8.60 -2.52 6.71
N THR A 141 8.97 -1.88 5.63
CA THR A 141 9.03 -2.47 4.30
C THR A 141 10.49 -2.57 3.80
N THR A 142 11.43 -2.71 4.73
CA THR A 142 12.86 -2.82 4.40
C THR A 142 13.21 -4.15 3.73
N SER A 143 12.40 -5.20 3.90
CA SER A 143 12.58 -6.46 3.19
C SER A 143 12.12 -6.35 1.75
N ASN A 144 12.80 -7.09 0.86
CA ASN A 144 12.38 -7.24 -0.53
C ASN A 144 11.09 -8.06 -0.69
N TYR A 145 10.72 -8.82 0.33
CA TYR A 145 9.61 -9.77 0.28
C TYR A 145 8.41 -9.25 1.06
N PRO A 146 7.25 -9.01 0.41
CA PRO A 146 6.07 -8.46 1.07
C PRO A 146 5.60 -9.25 2.29
N GLU A 147 5.76 -10.57 2.28
CA GLU A 147 5.37 -11.42 3.41
C GLU A 147 6.19 -11.16 4.69
N LYS A 148 7.32 -10.47 4.57
CA LYS A 148 8.16 -10.10 5.70
C LYS A 148 7.92 -8.69 6.22
N TRP A 149 7.04 -7.95 5.58
CA TRP A 149 6.71 -6.61 6.03
C TRP A 149 5.92 -6.66 7.33
N THR A 150 6.18 -5.71 8.22
CA THR A 150 5.57 -5.66 9.55
C THR A 150 5.02 -4.28 9.85
N LEU A 151 4.06 -4.22 10.76
CA LEU A 151 3.51 -2.97 11.26
C LEU A 151 4.22 -2.57 12.56
N LEU A 152 4.46 -1.27 12.73
CA LEU A 152 5.09 -0.71 13.94
C LEU A 152 4.08 -0.04 14.87
N THR A 153 2.86 0.17 14.41
CA THR A 153 1.83 0.83 15.22
C THR A 153 0.52 0.07 15.17
#